data_ad069aa97fafcda51c8f7d161a242b9e
#
_entry.id   ad069aa97fafcda51c8f7d161a242b9e
#
_cell.length_a   1.000
_cell.length_b   1.000
_cell.length_c   1.000
_cell.angle_alpha   90.00
_cell.angle_beta   90.00
_cell.angle_gamma   90.00
#
_symmetry.space_group_name_H-M   'P 1'
#
loop_
_entity.id
_entity.type
_entity.pdbx_description
1 polymer ?
#
loop_
_entity_poly.entity_id
_entity_poly.type
_entity_poly.pdbx_seq_one_letter_code
_entity_poly.pdbx_strand_id
1 'polypeptide(L)'
;MEIQFNTLLQKELTIHDIQTAMEEGKLTSKELVMYYLYRVAKYDQDGPKINSILEINPDAIFIAEALDHERKTKGVRGPLHGIPVLLKDNIETNDSMHTSAGTMALEQNISSEDAFLVKKLREAGAIIIGKTNMTELANAMSFEMWAGYSARGGQTINPYGTGKDDMFVGGSSTGSAIAVAANFTVLSVGTETDASILSPAVQNSVVGIKPTVGLISRSGIIPFTYSQDTAGPFARTVTDAAILLGSLTGVDEKDVATHKSEGMAYQDYTPYLDANGLKGAKIGVFSNAPKEYYESGEYDEKLFKETIQVLRSEGATVVEDIDIPSFHREWSWGVPLYELKHSLDNYLSKLPSTIPVHSISELMEFNKNIAERALKYGQTKLERKKDFPNTLRNPEYLKARLEDIYFSQEQGIDFALKKYNLDAILFPSYIASTICAKAGYPSIAIPAGYMKSERPFGITLASIAFSEGTLIKLAYAFEQATKHRKIPNLS
;
A
#
# COMPACT_ATOMS: atom_id res chain seq x y z
N MET A 1 35.40 -3.78 10.25
CA MET A 1 35.41 -2.32 9.99
C MET A 1 33.96 -1.89 9.98
N GLU A 2 33.49 -1.15 11.00
CA GLU A 2 32.14 -0.59 10.98
C GLU A 2 32.12 0.62 10.04
N ILE A 3 31.19 0.62 9.09
CA ILE A 3 30.97 1.76 8.19
C ILE A 3 30.39 2.89 9.06
N GLN A 4 31.09 4.02 9.11
CA GLN A 4 30.59 5.22 9.80
C GLN A 4 29.69 6.00 8.84
N PHE A 5 28.42 6.11 9.19
CA PHE A 5 27.46 6.93 8.47
C PHE A 5 27.27 8.30 9.13
N ASN A 6 26.77 9.26 8.34
CA ASN A 6 26.38 10.57 8.82
C ASN A 6 25.38 10.45 9.99
N THR A 7 25.64 11.18 11.07
CA THR A 7 24.81 11.16 12.29
C THR A 7 23.35 11.59 12.04
N LEU A 8 23.10 12.39 11.00
CA LEU A 8 21.75 12.76 10.58
C LEU A 8 20.90 11.51 10.25
N LEU A 9 21.51 10.49 9.64
CA LEU A 9 20.83 9.26 9.21
C LEU A 9 20.43 8.34 10.36
N GLN A 10 20.89 8.60 11.59
CA GLN A 10 20.45 7.86 12.78
C GLN A 10 19.00 8.19 13.18
N LYS A 11 18.44 9.27 12.63
CA LYS A 11 17.03 9.68 12.81
C LYS A 11 16.19 9.21 11.63
N GLU A 12 14.89 9.12 11.83
CA GLU A 12 13.93 8.98 10.72
C GLU A 12 13.75 10.35 10.07
N LEU A 13 14.34 10.51 8.88
CA LEU A 13 14.24 11.75 8.11
C LEU A 13 12.99 11.74 7.24
N THR A 14 12.34 12.90 7.11
CA THR A 14 11.30 13.18 6.10
C THR A 14 11.93 13.55 4.76
N ILE A 15 11.14 13.57 3.68
CA ILE A 15 11.60 14.08 2.38
C ILE A 15 12.15 15.51 2.54
N HIS A 16 11.47 16.37 3.30
CA HIS A 16 11.90 17.74 3.54
C HIS A 16 13.27 17.81 4.23
N ASP A 17 13.46 17.02 5.30
CA ASP A 17 14.76 16.96 6.01
C ASP A 17 15.90 16.53 5.09
N ILE A 18 15.62 15.51 4.25
CA ILE A 18 16.60 14.98 3.29
C ILE A 18 16.94 16.02 2.24
N GLN A 19 15.93 16.65 1.62
CA GLN A 19 16.16 17.66 0.59
C GLN A 19 16.93 18.86 1.15
N THR A 20 16.57 19.33 2.36
CA THR A 20 17.30 20.41 3.04
C THR A 20 18.76 20.03 3.29
N ALA A 21 19.00 18.82 3.81
CA ALA A 21 20.36 18.34 4.05
C ALA A 21 21.20 18.20 2.76
N MET A 22 20.57 17.81 1.65
CA MET A 22 21.21 17.72 0.35
C MET A 22 21.51 19.11 -0.25
N GLU A 23 20.61 20.07 -0.09
CA GLU A 23 20.80 21.46 -0.52
C GLU A 23 21.95 22.13 0.25
N GLU A 24 22.06 21.86 1.54
CA GLU A 24 23.13 22.34 2.40
C GLU A 24 24.46 21.57 2.19
N GLY A 25 24.50 20.57 1.34
CA GLY A 25 25.67 19.73 1.08
C GLY A 25 26.08 18.83 2.25
N LYS A 26 25.19 18.60 3.21
CA LYS A 26 25.39 17.74 4.40
C LYS A 26 25.10 16.27 4.13
N LEU A 27 24.39 15.95 3.05
CA LEU A 27 23.98 14.62 2.64
C LEU A 27 23.99 14.52 1.12
N THR A 28 24.25 13.33 0.60
CA THR A 28 24.10 12.98 -0.82
C THR A 28 23.10 11.85 -0.98
N SER A 29 22.52 11.72 -2.18
CA SER A 29 21.64 10.59 -2.53
C SER A 29 22.39 9.26 -2.39
N LYS A 30 23.68 9.24 -2.78
CA LYS A 30 24.55 8.07 -2.62
C LYS A 30 24.68 7.64 -1.16
N GLU A 31 25.00 8.58 -0.26
CA GLU A 31 25.13 8.27 1.18
C GLU A 31 23.81 7.75 1.76
N LEU A 32 22.69 8.33 1.36
CA LEU A 32 21.36 7.91 1.78
C LEU A 32 21.03 6.47 1.32
N VAL A 33 21.28 6.15 0.04
CA VAL A 33 21.09 4.80 -0.50
C VAL A 33 21.99 3.79 0.22
N MET A 34 23.27 4.10 0.38
CA MET A 34 24.22 3.23 1.09
C MET A 34 23.79 2.97 2.55
N TYR A 35 23.25 3.97 3.22
CA TYR A 35 22.74 3.81 4.57
C TYR A 35 21.54 2.87 4.61
N TYR A 36 20.57 3.01 3.70
CA TYR A 36 19.42 2.11 3.67
C TYR A 36 19.83 0.68 3.32
N LEU A 37 20.73 0.49 2.35
CA LEU A 37 21.26 -0.83 2.04
C LEU A 37 21.98 -1.48 3.24
N TYR A 38 22.74 -0.70 4.01
CA TYR A 38 23.34 -1.17 5.26
C TYR A 38 22.29 -1.59 6.29
N ARG A 39 21.22 -0.81 6.45
CA ARG A 39 20.11 -1.16 7.37
C ARG A 39 19.39 -2.43 6.93
N VAL A 40 19.15 -2.59 5.63
CA VAL A 40 18.57 -3.81 5.05
C VAL A 40 19.48 -5.00 5.36
N ALA A 41 20.78 -4.91 5.10
CA ALA A 41 21.71 -5.99 5.41
C ALA A 41 21.69 -6.38 6.89
N LYS A 42 21.65 -5.36 7.79
CA LYS A 42 21.79 -5.58 9.24
C LYS A 42 20.51 -6.07 9.94
N TYR A 43 19.33 -5.63 9.48
CA TYR A 43 18.09 -5.86 10.22
C TYR A 43 17.04 -6.62 9.40
N ASP A 44 17.08 -6.53 8.08
CA ASP A 44 16.12 -7.21 7.23
C ASP A 44 16.60 -8.61 6.83
N GLN A 45 17.88 -8.72 6.43
CA GLN A 45 18.48 -9.97 5.96
C GLN A 45 19.27 -10.72 7.05
N ASP A 46 19.74 -10.00 8.06
CA ASP A 46 20.43 -10.54 9.24
C ASP A 46 19.80 -9.97 10.52
N GLY A 47 20.37 -10.27 11.69
CA GLY A 47 19.85 -9.85 12.99
C GLY A 47 18.43 -10.37 13.20
N PRO A 48 17.42 -9.46 13.37
CA PRO A 48 16.02 -9.84 13.57
C PRO A 48 15.39 -10.50 12.34
N LYS A 49 16.00 -10.43 11.17
CA LYS A 49 15.54 -11.03 9.91
C LYS A 49 14.09 -10.66 9.58
N ILE A 50 13.84 -9.37 9.47
CA ILE A 50 12.49 -8.84 9.22
C ILE A 50 11.93 -9.33 7.89
N ASN A 51 12.81 -9.58 6.89
CA ASN A 51 12.48 -10.20 5.62
C ASN A 51 11.41 -9.45 4.83
N SER A 52 11.50 -8.12 4.83
CA SER A 52 10.58 -7.24 4.09
C SER A 52 11.05 -6.94 2.67
N ILE A 53 12.33 -7.15 2.37
CA ILE A 53 12.95 -6.90 1.07
C ILE A 53 13.20 -8.22 0.36
N LEU A 54 12.68 -8.32 -0.86
CA LEU A 54 12.80 -9.51 -1.69
C LEU A 54 14.02 -9.43 -2.63
N GLU A 55 14.29 -8.24 -3.13
CA GLU A 55 15.38 -7.99 -4.09
C GLU A 55 15.87 -6.55 -4.02
N ILE A 56 17.17 -6.36 -4.21
CA ILE A 56 17.80 -5.04 -4.27
C ILE A 56 18.18 -4.72 -5.72
N ASN A 57 17.99 -3.47 -6.14
CA ASN A 57 18.43 -2.97 -7.42
C ASN A 57 19.96 -2.84 -7.42
N PRO A 58 20.70 -3.62 -8.23
CA PRO A 58 22.15 -3.57 -8.28
C PRO A 58 22.70 -2.21 -8.75
N ASP A 59 21.89 -1.44 -9.49
CA ASP A 59 22.29 -0.14 -10.05
C ASP A 59 21.95 1.04 -9.11
N ALA A 60 21.33 0.80 -7.96
CA ALA A 60 20.81 1.86 -7.08
C ALA A 60 21.89 2.91 -6.69
N ILE A 61 23.11 2.47 -6.39
CA ILE A 61 24.22 3.36 -6.01
C ILE A 61 24.66 4.21 -7.21
N PHE A 62 24.76 3.64 -8.41
CA PHE A 62 25.16 4.36 -9.63
C PHE A 62 24.09 5.38 -10.03
N ILE A 63 22.81 5.04 -9.90
CA ILE A 63 21.71 5.96 -10.12
C ILE A 63 21.77 7.13 -9.14
N ALA A 64 22.06 6.85 -7.86
CA ALA A 64 22.21 7.88 -6.84
C ALA A 64 23.36 8.85 -7.16
N GLU A 65 24.52 8.32 -7.58
CA GLU A 65 25.68 9.15 -8.02
C GLU A 65 25.32 10.04 -9.23
N ALA A 66 24.59 9.49 -10.20
CA ALA A 66 24.15 10.23 -11.36
C ALA A 66 23.19 11.38 -10.99
N LEU A 67 22.27 11.13 -10.07
CA LEU A 67 21.33 12.16 -9.58
C LEU A 67 22.03 13.21 -8.71
N ASP A 68 23.03 12.84 -7.90
CA ASP A 68 23.88 13.80 -7.18
C ASP A 68 24.67 14.71 -8.14
N HIS A 69 25.15 14.16 -9.26
CA HIS A 69 25.78 14.95 -10.31
C HIS A 69 24.77 15.86 -11.03
N GLU A 70 23.57 15.34 -11.34
CA GLU A 70 22.51 16.12 -11.97
C GLU A 70 22.07 17.29 -11.07
N ARG A 71 21.89 17.07 -9.76
CA ARG A 71 21.59 18.12 -8.77
C ARG A 71 22.59 19.28 -8.85
N LYS A 72 23.90 18.97 -8.95
CA LYS A 72 24.96 19.98 -9.02
C LYS A 72 25.01 20.73 -10.34
N THR A 73 24.67 20.08 -11.45
CA THR A 73 24.89 20.61 -12.81
C THR A 73 23.63 21.15 -13.46
N LYS A 74 22.46 20.61 -13.12
CA LYS A 74 21.16 20.95 -13.74
C LYS A 74 20.08 21.38 -12.75
N GLY A 75 20.31 21.18 -11.45
CA GLY A 75 19.31 21.35 -10.38
C GLY A 75 18.48 20.10 -10.12
N VAL A 76 17.45 20.27 -9.29
CA VAL A 76 16.55 19.18 -8.88
C VAL A 76 15.34 19.07 -9.81
N ARG A 77 14.83 17.87 -10.03
CA ARG A 77 13.60 17.63 -10.80
C ARG A 77 12.33 17.92 -10.00
N GLY A 78 12.42 17.85 -8.67
CA GLY A 78 11.30 18.01 -7.76
C GLY A 78 11.60 17.39 -6.39
N PRO A 79 10.59 17.25 -5.51
CA PRO A 79 10.80 16.79 -4.13
C PRO A 79 11.30 15.35 -4.03
N LEU A 80 11.11 14.51 -5.04
CA LEU A 80 11.61 13.12 -5.06
C LEU A 80 13.00 12.96 -5.69
N HIS A 81 13.64 14.04 -6.14
CA HIS A 81 14.97 13.94 -6.75
C HIS A 81 16.01 13.39 -5.76
N GLY A 82 16.54 12.19 -6.06
CA GLY A 82 17.51 11.50 -5.21
C GLY A 82 16.92 10.78 -3.99
N ILE A 83 15.59 10.67 -3.88
CA ILE A 83 14.91 9.99 -2.79
C ILE A 83 14.73 8.50 -3.11
N PRO A 84 15.19 7.59 -2.22
CA PRO A 84 14.99 6.14 -2.37
C PRO A 84 13.55 5.72 -2.17
N VAL A 85 13.05 4.85 -3.07
CA VAL A 85 11.70 4.26 -3.04
C VAL A 85 11.81 2.75 -3.23
N LEU A 86 11.03 1.99 -2.46
CA LEU A 86 10.83 0.55 -2.63
C LEU A 86 9.49 0.26 -3.29
N LEU A 87 9.43 -0.76 -4.12
CA LEU A 87 8.23 -1.16 -4.83
C LEU A 87 7.79 -2.57 -4.44
N LYS A 88 6.50 -2.78 -4.27
CA LYS A 88 5.94 -4.12 -4.10
C LYS A 88 6.28 -5.01 -5.31
N ASP A 89 6.59 -6.27 -5.07
CA ASP A 89 7.11 -7.19 -6.09
C ASP A 89 6.13 -7.55 -7.22
N ASN A 90 4.91 -7.03 -7.20
CA ASN A 90 3.99 -7.13 -8.32
C ASN A 90 4.00 -5.91 -9.26
N ILE A 91 4.90 -4.93 -9.05
CA ILE A 91 5.04 -3.72 -9.87
C ILE A 91 6.24 -3.89 -10.79
N GLU A 92 6.04 -3.85 -12.09
CA GLU A 92 7.05 -4.05 -13.12
C GLU A 92 8.06 -2.91 -13.18
N THR A 93 9.35 -3.28 -13.31
CA THR A 93 10.46 -2.35 -13.52
C THR A 93 11.32 -2.84 -14.69
N ASN A 94 11.66 -1.94 -15.61
CA ASN A 94 12.60 -2.22 -16.70
C ASN A 94 14.02 -1.95 -16.23
N ASP A 95 14.56 -2.89 -15.47
CA ASP A 95 15.93 -2.92 -14.97
C ASP A 95 16.34 -4.38 -14.69
N SER A 96 17.38 -4.61 -13.90
CA SER A 96 17.90 -5.96 -13.61
C SER A 96 17.10 -6.72 -12.55
N MET A 97 16.06 -6.10 -11.97
CA MET A 97 15.24 -6.75 -10.94
C MET A 97 14.11 -7.57 -11.56
N HIS A 98 13.72 -8.61 -10.84
CA HIS A 98 12.58 -9.46 -11.21
C HIS A 98 11.26 -8.91 -10.68
N THR A 99 10.16 -9.27 -11.32
CA THR A 99 8.79 -8.96 -10.89
C THR A 99 8.02 -10.26 -10.83
N SER A 100 7.80 -10.77 -9.62
CA SER A 100 7.30 -12.13 -9.43
C SER A 100 5.98 -12.23 -8.66
N ALA A 101 5.50 -11.15 -8.08
CA ALA A 101 4.41 -11.20 -7.09
C ALA A 101 4.63 -12.24 -5.98
N GLY A 102 5.89 -12.49 -5.62
CA GLY A 102 6.32 -13.45 -4.60
C GLY A 102 6.22 -14.92 -5.02
N THR A 103 5.79 -15.25 -6.25
CA THR A 103 5.69 -16.66 -6.68
C THR A 103 6.96 -17.15 -7.35
N MET A 104 7.30 -18.41 -7.08
CA MET A 104 8.45 -19.09 -7.68
C MET A 104 8.31 -19.24 -9.21
N ALA A 105 7.09 -19.32 -9.73
CA ALA A 105 6.85 -19.47 -11.15
C ALA A 105 7.28 -18.25 -11.98
N LEU A 106 7.38 -17.08 -11.34
CA LEU A 106 7.80 -15.82 -11.96
C LEU A 106 9.16 -15.32 -11.42
N GLU A 107 9.92 -16.16 -10.72
CA GLU A 107 11.19 -15.76 -10.11
C GLU A 107 12.26 -15.27 -11.13
N GLN A 108 12.10 -15.61 -12.40
CA GLN A 108 12.98 -15.21 -13.51
C GLN A 108 12.35 -14.13 -14.41
N ASN A 109 11.21 -13.57 -14.03
CA ASN A 109 10.49 -12.61 -14.86
C ASN A 109 11.09 -11.21 -14.73
N ILE A 110 11.86 -10.78 -15.72
CA ILE A 110 12.35 -9.41 -15.90
C ILE A 110 11.44 -8.71 -16.91
N SER A 111 10.83 -7.60 -16.51
CA SER A 111 9.94 -6.86 -17.40
C SER A 111 10.71 -6.05 -18.45
N SER A 112 10.20 -6.02 -19.67
CA SER A 112 10.74 -5.20 -20.77
C SER A 112 10.31 -3.73 -20.73
N GLU A 113 9.34 -3.39 -19.87
CA GLU A 113 8.83 -2.03 -19.68
C GLU A 113 8.67 -1.71 -18.18
N ASP A 114 8.85 -0.45 -17.83
CA ASP A 114 8.42 0.06 -16.52
C ASP A 114 6.89 0.12 -16.46
N ALA A 115 6.32 -0.18 -15.29
CA ALA A 115 4.95 0.22 -14.98
C ALA A 115 4.80 1.75 -15.13
N PHE A 116 3.60 2.23 -15.47
CA PHE A 116 3.37 3.67 -15.65
C PHE A 116 3.83 4.48 -14.43
N LEU A 117 3.48 4.03 -13.22
CA LEU A 117 3.89 4.69 -11.97
C LEU A 117 5.41 4.69 -11.77
N VAL A 118 6.12 3.69 -12.28
CA VAL A 118 7.59 3.62 -12.20
C VAL A 118 8.24 4.63 -13.16
N LYS A 119 7.69 4.78 -14.38
CA LYS A 119 8.11 5.85 -15.30
C LYS A 119 7.98 7.22 -14.63
N LYS A 120 6.84 7.49 -13.98
CA LYS A 120 6.58 8.73 -13.24
C LYS A 120 7.58 8.96 -12.11
N LEU A 121 7.90 7.92 -11.32
CA LEU A 121 8.91 8.01 -10.26
C LEU A 121 10.30 8.32 -10.80
N ARG A 122 10.73 7.65 -11.89
CA ARG A 122 12.03 7.92 -12.51
C ARG A 122 12.09 9.33 -13.11
N GLU A 123 11.00 9.81 -13.73
CA GLU A 123 10.87 11.19 -14.22
C GLU A 123 11.02 12.21 -13.08
N ALA A 124 10.44 11.94 -11.91
CA ALA A 124 10.57 12.76 -10.72
C ALA A 124 11.97 12.68 -10.05
N GLY A 125 12.86 11.80 -10.53
CA GLY A 125 14.20 11.60 -10.00
C GLY A 125 14.26 10.71 -8.76
N ALA A 126 13.24 9.90 -8.49
CA ALA A 126 13.27 8.90 -7.44
C ALA A 126 14.21 7.73 -7.79
N ILE A 127 14.83 7.13 -6.78
CA ILE A 127 15.73 5.98 -6.93
C ILE A 127 14.97 4.72 -6.52
N ILE A 128 14.69 3.84 -7.47
CA ILE A 128 14.10 2.54 -7.16
C ILE A 128 15.21 1.64 -6.61
N ILE A 129 15.19 1.40 -5.28
CA ILE A 129 16.27 0.68 -4.60
C ILE A 129 16.02 -0.81 -4.45
N GLY A 130 14.79 -1.30 -4.72
CA GLY A 130 14.49 -2.73 -4.60
C GLY A 130 13.01 -3.06 -4.69
N LYS A 131 12.74 -4.37 -4.56
CA LYS A 131 11.40 -4.97 -4.49
C LYS A 131 11.11 -5.45 -3.07
N THR A 132 9.89 -5.21 -2.59
CA THR A 132 9.46 -5.63 -1.26
C THR A 132 8.72 -6.96 -1.32
N ASN A 133 8.90 -7.77 -0.28
CA ASN A 133 8.14 -9.00 -0.08
C ASN A 133 6.64 -8.69 0.10
N MET A 134 5.80 -9.65 -0.19
CA MET A 134 4.35 -9.50 -0.17
C MET A 134 3.65 -10.82 0.15
N THR A 135 2.38 -10.77 0.48
CA THR A 135 1.57 -12.00 0.44
C THR A 135 1.45 -12.44 -1.01
N GLU A 136 1.86 -13.66 -1.29
CA GLU A 136 2.01 -14.21 -2.65
C GLU A 136 0.78 -13.97 -3.53
N LEU A 137 1.01 -13.51 -4.77
CA LEU A 137 -0.02 -13.14 -5.73
C LEU A 137 -1.11 -12.22 -5.15
N ALA A 138 -0.71 -11.25 -4.32
CA ALA A 138 -1.62 -10.35 -3.60
C ALA A 138 -2.69 -11.10 -2.78
N ASN A 139 -2.33 -12.24 -2.19
CA ASN A 139 -3.20 -13.16 -1.45
C ASN A 139 -4.17 -13.97 -2.35
N ALA A 140 -3.83 -14.16 -3.63
CA ALA A 140 -4.65 -14.96 -4.55
C ALA A 140 -4.38 -16.46 -4.48
N MET A 141 -3.32 -16.91 -3.81
CA MET A 141 -2.90 -18.32 -3.78
C MET A 141 -3.87 -19.22 -3.01
N SER A 142 -4.10 -18.93 -1.72
CA SER A 142 -4.83 -19.83 -0.83
C SER A 142 -5.66 -19.06 0.20
N PHE A 143 -6.74 -19.69 0.69
CA PHE A 143 -7.51 -19.18 1.82
C PHE A 143 -6.73 -19.32 3.14
N GLU A 144 -5.83 -20.26 3.23
CA GLU A 144 -4.99 -20.56 4.39
C GLU A 144 -3.70 -19.74 4.42
N MET A 145 -3.48 -18.88 3.40
CA MET A 145 -2.27 -18.07 3.27
C MET A 145 -2.12 -17.10 4.43
N TRP A 146 -1.00 -17.19 5.14
CA TRP A 146 -0.64 -16.21 6.17
C TRP A 146 -0.14 -14.90 5.52
N ALA A 147 -0.62 -13.77 6.02
CA ALA A 147 -0.23 -12.46 5.50
C ALA A 147 1.30 -12.26 5.59
N GLY A 148 1.87 -11.69 4.54
CA GLY A 148 3.32 -11.44 4.46
C GLY A 148 4.17 -12.65 4.10
N TYR A 149 3.57 -13.79 3.78
CA TYR A 149 4.29 -14.94 3.24
C TYR A 149 4.25 -14.99 1.72
N SER A 150 5.39 -15.29 1.14
CA SER A 150 5.51 -15.69 -0.28
C SER A 150 6.45 -16.88 -0.43
N ALA A 151 6.23 -17.72 -1.43
CA ALA A 151 7.09 -18.87 -1.70
C ALA A 151 8.53 -18.45 -2.05
N ARG A 152 8.68 -17.31 -2.75
CA ARG A 152 9.98 -16.74 -3.12
C ARG A 152 10.71 -16.11 -1.92
N GLY A 153 9.99 -15.38 -1.05
CA GLY A 153 10.59 -14.57 0.01
C GLY A 153 10.48 -15.15 1.43
N GLY A 154 9.58 -16.13 1.65
CA GLY A 154 9.27 -16.59 3.01
C GLY A 154 8.40 -15.60 3.78
N GLN A 155 8.38 -15.71 5.11
CA GLN A 155 7.54 -14.89 5.99
C GLN A 155 8.23 -13.59 6.39
N THR A 156 7.51 -12.48 6.25
CA THR A 156 7.92 -11.17 6.77
C THR A 156 7.47 -11.00 8.23
N ILE A 157 8.28 -10.37 9.06
CA ILE A 157 8.06 -10.19 10.50
C ILE A 157 7.68 -8.73 10.80
N ASN A 158 6.74 -8.52 11.73
CA ASN A 158 6.34 -7.19 12.17
C ASN A 158 7.48 -6.53 12.99
N PRO A 159 7.96 -5.32 12.64
CA PRO A 159 9.08 -4.69 13.32
C PRO A 159 8.79 -4.27 14.76
N TYR A 160 7.51 -4.15 15.14
CA TYR A 160 7.09 -3.89 16.53
C TYR A 160 6.98 -5.16 17.37
N GLY A 161 7.07 -6.33 16.73
CA GLY A 161 6.95 -7.64 17.36
C GLY A 161 8.19 -8.51 17.19
N THR A 162 9.37 -7.93 16.98
CA THR A 162 10.61 -8.71 16.88
C THR A 162 10.76 -9.62 18.10
N GLY A 163 10.85 -10.94 17.83
CA GLY A 163 10.81 -11.97 18.89
C GLY A 163 9.41 -12.43 19.33
N LYS A 164 8.35 -11.91 18.68
CA LYS A 164 6.95 -12.37 18.88
C LYS A 164 6.43 -12.87 17.53
N ASP A 165 6.51 -14.16 17.28
CA ASP A 165 6.20 -14.80 15.99
C ASP A 165 4.72 -14.69 15.56
N ASP A 166 3.84 -14.25 16.47
CA ASP A 166 2.40 -14.20 16.28
C ASP A 166 1.86 -12.79 15.98
N MET A 167 2.71 -11.74 15.92
CA MET A 167 2.23 -10.41 15.64
C MET A 167 1.85 -10.27 14.16
N PHE A 168 0.56 -10.02 13.93
CA PHE A 168 0.02 -9.88 12.59
C PHE A 168 0.68 -8.70 11.84
N VAL A 169 1.08 -8.96 10.60
CA VAL A 169 1.86 -8.02 9.78
C VAL A 169 0.99 -7.19 8.83
N GLY A 170 -0.27 -7.61 8.63
CA GLY A 170 -1.10 -7.09 7.55
C GLY A 170 -0.60 -7.51 6.17
N GLY A 171 -1.42 -7.36 5.16
CA GLY A 171 -1.08 -7.74 3.78
C GLY A 171 -2.15 -7.29 2.79
N SER A 172 -1.82 -7.40 1.52
CA SER A 172 -0.69 -8.10 0.88
C SER A 172 0.55 -7.23 0.66
N SER A 173 0.53 -5.90 0.81
CA SER A 173 1.71 -5.02 0.67
C SER A 173 2.57 -5.00 1.96
N THR A 174 2.78 -6.16 2.54
CA THR A 174 3.42 -6.32 3.85
C THR A 174 4.82 -5.72 3.89
N GLY A 175 5.70 -6.14 2.97
CA GLY A 175 7.06 -5.64 2.92
C GLY A 175 7.14 -4.14 2.64
N SER A 176 6.21 -3.57 1.84
CA SER A 176 6.18 -2.14 1.56
C SER A 176 5.92 -1.32 2.83
N ALA A 177 4.93 -1.69 3.65
CA ALA A 177 4.65 -1.01 4.90
C ALA A 177 5.79 -1.19 5.92
N ILE A 178 6.30 -2.42 6.05
CA ILE A 178 7.35 -2.76 7.01
C ILE A 178 8.67 -2.09 6.68
N ALA A 179 9.07 -2.03 5.41
CA ALA A 179 10.30 -1.35 5.01
C ALA A 179 10.31 0.14 5.38
N VAL A 180 9.16 0.81 5.27
CA VAL A 180 8.98 2.21 5.74
C VAL A 180 9.00 2.28 7.26
N ALA A 181 8.28 1.38 7.95
CA ALA A 181 8.21 1.34 9.41
C ALA A 181 9.57 1.08 10.04
N ALA A 182 10.37 0.17 9.47
CA ALA A 182 11.71 -0.20 9.94
C ALA A 182 12.81 0.75 9.47
N ASN A 183 12.46 1.83 8.76
CA ASN A 183 13.42 2.79 8.20
C ASN A 183 14.46 2.16 7.27
N PHE A 184 14.00 1.27 6.36
CA PHE A 184 14.82 0.72 5.26
C PHE A 184 14.68 1.57 3.98
N THR A 185 13.74 2.49 3.98
CA THR A 185 13.48 3.50 2.96
C THR A 185 12.67 4.64 3.56
N VAL A 186 12.59 5.76 2.83
CA VAL A 186 11.65 6.86 3.18
C VAL A 186 10.24 6.51 2.74
N LEU A 187 10.11 5.96 1.53
CA LEU A 187 8.88 5.77 0.79
C LEU A 187 8.79 4.37 0.21
N SER A 188 7.59 3.86 0.08
CA SER A 188 7.33 2.68 -0.75
C SER A 188 5.97 2.76 -1.45
N VAL A 189 5.82 1.97 -2.50
CA VAL A 189 4.55 1.82 -3.21
C VAL A 189 4.06 0.39 -3.04
N GLY A 190 2.82 0.26 -2.63
CA GLY A 190 2.10 -1.00 -2.60
C GLY A 190 0.92 -1.03 -3.55
N THR A 191 0.13 -2.10 -3.46
CA THR A 191 -1.12 -2.25 -4.23
C THR A 191 -2.23 -2.78 -3.32
N GLU A 192 -3.45 -2.40 -3.63
CA GLU A 192 -4.62 -2.90 -2.93
C GLU A 192 -5.71 -3.32 -3.91
N THR A 193 -6.25 -4.51 -3.65
CA THR A 193 -7.53 -4.96 -4.17
C THR A 193 -8.60 -4.82 -3.10
N ASP A 194 -8.29 -5.28 -1.88
CA ASP A 194 -9.09 -5.13 -0.67
C ASP A 194 -8.17 -5.27 0.55
N ALA A 195 -8.08 -4.25 1.39
CA ALA A 195 -7.25 -4.14 2.59
C ALA A 195 -5.72 -4.14 2.39
N SER A 196 -5.21 -4.33 1.18
CA SER A 196 -3.78 -4.61 0.97
C SER A 196 -2.84 -3.40 1.08
N ILE A 197 -3.35 -2.19 1.28
CA ILE A 197 -2.62 -0.99 1.70
C ILE A 197 -3.02 -0.64 3.14
N LEU A 198 -4.33 -0.61 3.41
CA LEU A 198 -4.85 -0.16 4.70
C LEU A 198 -4.42 -1.07 5.85
N SER A 199 -4.57 -2.40 5.68
CA SER A 199 -4.20 -3.37 6.71
C SER A 199 -2.70 -3.30 7.07
N PRO A 200 -1.74 -3.43 6.13
CA PRO A 200 -0.34 -3.33 6.50
C PRO A 200 0.06 -1.94 7.02
N ALA A 201 -0.60 -0.84 6.59
CA ALA A 201 -0.34 0.48 7.13
C ALA A 201 -0.70 0.55 8.63
N VAL A 202 -1.90 0.12 8.99
CA VAL A 202 -2.39 0.08 10.39
C VAL A 202 -1.50 -0.82 11.26
N GLN A 203 -1.19 -2.03 10.78
CA GLN A 203 -0.43 -3.02 11.54
C GLN A 203 1.04 -2.64 11.75
N ASN A 204 1.57 -1.71 10.97
CA ASN A 204 2.98 -1.30 11.04
C ASN A 204 3.17 0.20 11.35
N SER A 205 2.13 0.86 11.87
CA SER A 205 2.19 2.27 12.31
C SER A 205 2.77 3.22 11.26
N VAL A 206 2.32 3.10 10.02
CA VAL A 206 2.67 3.99 8.91
C VAL A 206 1.41 4.56 8.25
N VAL A 207 1.58 5.62 7.48
CA VAL A 207 0.52 6.17 6.63
C VAL A 207 0.44 5.35 5.35
N GLY A 208 -0.78 4.92 4.99
CA GLY A 208 -1.06 4.27 3.72
C GLY A 208 -2.26 4.93 3.04
N ILE A 209 -2.13 5.31 1.78
CA ILE A 209 -3.24 5.88 1.01
C ILE A 209 -3.66 4.85 -0.06
N LYS A 210 -4.90 4.37 0.05
CA LYS A 210 -5.58 3.70 -1.06
C LYS A 210 -6.34 4.76 -1.86
N PRO A 211 -5.86 5.17 -3.03
CA PRO A 211 -6.54 6.22 -3.80
C PRO A 211 -7.80 5.70 -4.49
N THR A 212 -8.54 6.60 -5.10
CA THR A 212 -9.63 6.29 -6.03
C THR A 212 -9.11 5.38 -7.15
N VAL A 213 -9.85 4.32 -7.49
CA VAL A 213 -9.51 3.46 -8.63
C VAL A 213 -9.50 4.28 -9.91
N GLY A 214 -8.33 4.29 -10.57
CA GLY A 214 -8.07 5.11 -11.76
C GLY A 214 -7.37 6.45 -11.47
N LEU A 215 -7.06 6.79 -10.20
CA LEU A 215 -6.19 7.93 -9.91
C LEU A 215 -4.73 7.63 -10.26
N ILE A 216 -4.30 6.39 -10.02
CA ILE A 216 -2.99 5.86 -10.41
C ILE A 216 -3.20 4.74 -11.40
N SER A 217 -2.41 4.72 -12.49
CA SER A 217 -2.47 3.66 -13.49
C SER A 217 -2.04 2.31 -12.93
N ARG A 218 -2.71 1.25 -13.39
CA ARG A 218 -2.40 -0.15 -13.07
C ARG A 218 -1.59 -0.84 -14.16
N SER A 219 -1.21 -0.12 -15.24
CA SER A 219 -0.36 -0.68 -16.30
C SER A 219 1.00 -1.08 -15.75
N GLY A 220 1.41 -2.31 -16.03
CA GLY A 220 2.65 -2.88 -15.52
C GLY A 220 2.55 -3.34 -14.06
N ILE A 221 1.34 -3.61 -13.57
CA ILE A 221 1.12 -4.26 -12.26
C ILE A 221 0.53 -5.64 -12.53
N ILE A 222 1.12 -6.69 -11.92
CA ILE A 222 0.53 -8.04 -11.96
C ILE A 222 -0.85 -7.97 -11.30
N PRO A 223 -1.93 -8.24 -12.05
CA PRO A 223 -3.28 -7.90 -11.64
C PRO A 223 -3.91 -8.93 -10.70
N PHE A 224 -4.87 -8.44 -9.90
CA PHE A 224 -5.86 -9.27 -9.23
C PHE A 224 -7.24 -9.03 -9.86
N THR A 225 -7.76 -7.79 -9.84
CA THR A 225 -9.07 -7.45 -10.39
C THR A 225 -9.03 -6.20 -11.27
N TYR A 226 -9.96 -6.10 -12.21
CA TYR A 226 -10.15 -4.87 -12.99
C TYR A 226 -10.90 -3.78 -12.23
N SER A 227 -11.79 -4.18 -11.31
CA SER A 227 -12.74 -3.28 -10.66
C SER A 227 -12.24 -2.64 -9.38
N GLN A 228 -11.25 -3.25 -8.70
CA GLN A 228 -10.84 -2.83 -7.36
C GLN A 228 -9.34 -2.49 -7.24
N ASP A 229 -8.48 -3.05 -8.12
CA ASP A 229 -7.04 -2.85 -8.01
C ASP A 229 -6.64 -1.38 -8.13
N THR A 230 -5.74 -0.95 -7.25
CA THR A 230 -5.05 0.33 -7.31
C THR A 230 -3.66 0.20 -6.70
N ALA A 231 -2.73 1.07 -7.08
CA ALA A 231 -1.48 1.28 -6.35
C ALA A 231 -1.65 2.44 -5.37
N GLY A 232 -0.78 2.52 -4.36
CA GLY A 232 -0.77 3.66 -3.46
C GLY A 232 0.47 3.74 -2.57
N PRO A 233 0.73 4.93 -2.01
CA PRO A 233 1.92 5.24 -1.23
C PRO A 233 1.85 4.71 0.20
N PHE A 234 3.04 4.35 0.72
CA PHE A 234 3.33 4.23 2.14
C PHE A 234 4.43 5.22 2.53
N ALA A 235 4.24 5.89 3.65
CA ALA A 235 5.21 6.80 4.24
C ALA A 235 5.10 6.83 5.77
N ARG A 236 6.08 7.41 6.46
CA ARG A 236 6.01 7.62 7.91
C ARG A 236 5.14 8.80 8.30
N THR A 237 4.96 9.76 7.38
CA THR A 237 4.18 10.98 7.59
C THR A 237 3.14 11.18 6.49
N VAL A 238 2.06 11.88 6.82
CA VAL A 238 1.04 12.27 5.83
C VAL A 238 1.64 13.19 4.76
N THR A 239 2.59 14.05 5.13
CA THR A 239 3.32 14.92 4.18
C THR A 239 4.03 14.11 3.11
N ASP A 240 4.85 13.13 3.52
CA ASP A 240 5.62 12.32 2.58
C ASP A 240 4.71 11.43 1.72
N ALA A 241 3.61 10.92 2.29
CA ALA A 241 2.59 10.17 1.54
C ALA A 241 1.90 11.05 0.48
N ALA A 242 1.59 12.31 0.79
CA ALA A 242 0.99 13.27 -0.12
C ALA A 242 1.92 13.63 -1.29
N ILE A 243 3.21 13.85 -1.01
CA ILE A 243 4.23 14.09 -2.04
C ILE A 243 4.35 12.88 -2.98
N LEU A 244 4.43 11.67 -2.42
CA LEU A 244 4.51 10.47 -3.23
C LEU A 244 3.26 10.26 -4.06
N LEU A 245 2.06 10.46 -3.48
CA LEU A 245 0.80 10.32 -4.21
C LEU A 245 0.78 11.19 -5.46
N GLY A 246 1.11 12.48 -5.35
CA GLY A 246 1.14 13.41 -6.49
C GLY A 246 2.07 12.95 -7.61
N SER A 247 3.20 12.37 -7.25
CA SER A 247 4.19 11.87 -8.22
C SER A 247 3.75 10.60 -8.95
N LEU A 248 2.73 9.88 -8.45
CA LEU A 248 2.24 8.63 -9.06
C LEU A 248 1.05 8.85 -10.00
N THR A 249 0.39 10.03 -9.94
CA THR A 249 -0.84 10.31 -10.68
C THR A 249 -0.59 10.60 -12.17
N GLY A 250 -1.60 10.34 -12.98
CA GLY A 250 -1.60 10.70 -14.40
C GLY A 250 -2.52 9.81 -15.22
N VAL A 251 -2.95 10.35 -16.37
CA VAL A 251 -3.73 9.60 -17.36
C VAL A 251 -2.80 8.71 -18.18
N ASP A 252 -3.17 7.45 -18.31
CA ASP A 252 -2.45 6.42 -19.05
C ASP A 252 -3.38 5.77 -20.07
N GLU A 253 -3.05 5.88 -21.35
CA GLU A 253 -3.81 5.28 -22.45
C GLU A 253 -3.91 3.75 -22.36
N LYS A 254 -2.98 3.10 -21.65
CA LYS A 254 -3.00 1.64 -21.41
C LYS A 254 -3.95 1.23 -20.27
N ASP A 255 -4.40 2.18 -19.42
CA ASP A 255 -5.37 1.95 -18.35
C ASP A 255 -6.54 2.92 -18.43
N VAL A 256 -7.60 2.49 -19.11
CA VAL A 256 -8.81 3.29 -19.36
C VAL A 256 -9.47 3.85 -18.09
N ALA A 257 -9.24 3.23 -16.92
CA ALA A 257 -9.78 3.73 -15.66
C ALA A 257 -9.19 5.09 -15.28
N THR A 258 -7.99 5.42 -15.77
CA THR A 258 -7.32 6.70 -15.45
C THR A 258 -7.99 7.89 -16.14
N HIS A 259 -8.74 7.72 -17.21
CA HIS A 259 -9.47 8.83 -17.86
C HIS A 259 -10.47 9.51 -16.92
N LYS A 260 -10.97 8.80 -15.90
CA LYS A 260 -11.84 9.40 -14.87
C LYS A 260 -11.12 10.45 -14.02
N SER A 261 -9.80 10.39 -13.94
CA SER A 261 -9.00 11.30 -13.13
C SER A 261 -8.64 12.59 -13.86
N GLU A 262 -8.97 12.71 -15.14
CA GLU A 262 -8.69 13.91 -15.92
C GLU A 262 -9.39 15.14 -15.30
N GLY A 263 -8.61 16.16 -14.96
CA GLY A 263 -9.09 17.34 -14.24
C GLY A 263 -9.37 17.14 -12.75
N MET A 264 -9.26 15.90 -12.22
CA MET A 264 -9.48 15.56 -10.81
C MET A 264 -8.18 15.15 -10.08
N ALA A 265 -7.17 14.72 -10.83
CA ALA A 265 -5.87 14.34 -10.28
C ALA A 265 -4.97 15.57 -10.13
N TYR A 266 -4.23 15.63 -9.02
CA TYR A 266 -3.23 16.65 -8.77
C TYR A 266 -1.83 16.00 -8.82
N GLN A 267 -0.86 16.72 -9.38
CA GLN A 267 0.56 16.32 -9.33
C GLN A 267 1.21 16.72 -8.00
N ASP A 268 0.53 17.54 -7.21
CA ASP A 268 0.96 17.99 -5.89
C ASP A 268 -0.24 18.05 -4.94
N TYR A 269 -0.20 17.26 -3.88
CA TYR A 269 -1.20 17.25 -2.81
C TYR A 269 -0.72 18.02 -1.55
N THR A 270 0.47 18.62 -1.57
CA THR A 270 0.97 19.40 -0.43
C THR A 270 0.13 20.63 -0.08
N PRO A 271 -0.59 21.29 -1.02
CA PRO A 271 -1.51 22.36 -0.68
C PRO A 271 -2.66 21.96 0.28
N TYR A 272 -2.94 20.68 0.41
CA TYR A 272 -3.94 20.17 1.37
C TYR A 272 -3.38 19.94 2.79
N LEU A 273 -2.09 20.12 3.03
CA LEU A 273 -1.45 19.94 4.35
C LEU A 273 -1.76 21.14 5.25
N ASP A 274 -2.91 21.12 5.90
CA ASP A 274 -3.40 22.16 6.80
C ASP A 274 -3.50 21.62 8.23
N ALA A 275 -2.66 22.12 9.14
CA ALA A 275 -2.68 21.72 10.55
C ALA A 275 -4.01 22.06 11.25
N ASN A 276 -4.78 23.03 10.73
CA ASN A 276 -6.12 23.37 11.21
C ASN A 276 -7.23 22.66 10.41
N GLY A 277 -6.88 21.66 9.59
CA GLY A 277 -7.79 21.00 8.67
C GLY A 277 -9.01 20.32 9.30
N LEU A 278 -8.94 20.01 10.60
CA LEU A 278 -10.06 19.46 11.38
C LEU A 278 -11.06 20.54 11.82
N LYS A 279 -10.67 21.82 11.89
CA LYS A 279 -11.55 22.87 12.36
C LYS A 279 -12.72 23.09 11.40
N GLY A 280 -13.93 22.84 11.91
CA GLY A 280 -15.17 22.95 11.16
C GLY A 280 -15.47 21.76 10.24
N ALA A 281 -14.57 20.77 10.15
CA ALA A 281 -14.81 19.54 9.40
C ALA A 281 -15.95 18.73 10.07
N LYS A 282 -16.75 18.04 9.26
CA LYS A 282 -17.83 17.17 9.72
C LYS A 282 -17.46 15.72 9.47
N ILE A 283 -17.21 14.97 10.53
CA ILE A 283 -16.73 13.59 10.48
C ILE A 283 -17.78 12.66 11.08
N GLY A 284 -18.23 11.70 10.29
CA GLY A 284 -19.08 10.62 10.78
C GLY A 284 -18.23 9.51 11.39
N VAL A 285 -18.62 8.97 12.53
CA VAL A 285 -17.94 7.85 13.18
C VAL A 285 -18.76 6.59 13.02
N PHE A 286 -18.18 5.60 12.36
CA PHE A 286 -18.75 4.26 12.28
C PHE A 286 -18.21 3.42 13.43
N SER A 287 -19.04 3.24 14.47
CA SER A 287 -18.67 2.53 15.71
C SER A 287 -19.08 1.05 15.71
N ASN A 288 -19.93 0.65 14.76
CA ASN A 288 -20.52 -0.69 14.73
C ASN A 288 -19.60 -1.69 13.98
N ALA A 289 -18.38 -1.88 14.49
CA ALA A 289 -17.45 -2.85 13.93
C ALA A 289 -17.95 -4.30 14.13
N PRO A 290 -17.73 -5.22 13.17
CA PRO A 290 -18.05 -6.62 13.34
C PRO A 290 -17.35 -7.24 14.57
N LYS A 291 -18.01 -8.21 15.24
CA LYS A 291 -17.48 -8.85 16.46
C LYS A 291 -16.09 -9.45 16.26
N GLU A 292 -15.83 -9.98 15.08
CA GLU A 292 -14.58 -10.62 14.71
C GLU A 292 -13.37 -9.67 14.87
N TYR A 293 -13.57 -8.37 14.65
CA TYR A 293 -12.53 -7.35 14.87
C TYR A 293 -12.21 -7.13 16.36
N TYR A 294 -13.20 -7.26 17.22
CA TYR A 294 -12.99 -7.18 18.67
C TYR A 294 -12.27 -8.43 19.20
N GLU A 295 -12.60 -9.60 18.64
CA GLU A 295 -12.05 -10.89 19.06
C GLU A 295 -10.65 -11.14 18.50
N SER A 296 -10.33 -10.61 17.30
CA SER A 296 -9.00 -10.71 16.68
C SER A 296 -7.94 -9.84 17.35
N GLY A 297 -8.34 -8.95 18.28
CA GLY A 297 -7.43 -8.00 18.92
C GLY A 297 -6.93 -6.89 17.98
N GLU A 298 -7.66 -6.63 16.88
CA GLU A 298 -7.36 -5.55 15.92
C GLU A 298 -8.04 -4.24 16.25
N TYR A 299 -8.92 -4.25 17.26
CA TYR A 299 -9.67 -3.11 17.74
C TYR A 299 -9.39 -2.83 19.21
N ASP A 300 -9.15 -1.56 19.53
CA ASP A 300 -9.06 -1.07 20.90
C ASP A 300 -10.06 0.08 21.09
N GLU A 301 -11.15 -0.20 21.80
CA GLU A 301 -12.23 0.75 22.02
C GLU A 301 -11.76 2.02 22.74
N LYS A 302 -10.81 1.89 23.66
CA LYS A 302 -10.27 3.03 24.40
C LYS A 302 -9.49 3.95 23.46
N LEU A 303 -8.57 3.42 22.66
CA LEU A 303 -7.80 4.19 21.68
C LEU A 303 -8.71 4.82 20.62
N PHE A 304 -9.76 4.11 20.20
CA PHE A 304 -10.72 4.68 19.27
C PHE A 304 -11.54 5.83 19.88
N LYS A 305 -11.97 5.72 21.14
CA LYS A 305 -12.61 6.82 21.86
C LYS A 305 -11.68 8.01 22.07
N GLU A 306 -10.40 7.77 22.38
CA GLU A 306 -9.39 8.81 22.47
C GLU A 306 -9.20 9.53 21.13
N THR A 307 -9.18 8.80 20.01
CA THR A 307 -9.17 9.38 18.66
C THR A 307 -10.35 10.32 18.42
N ILE A 308 -11.58 9.90 18.78
CA ILE A 308 -12.78 10.73 18.65
C ILE A 308 -12.66 12.01 19.48
N GLN A 309 -12.10 11.94 20.68
CA GLN A 309 -11.89 13.14 21.52
C GLN A 309 -10.87 14.10 20.90
N VAL A 310 -9.79 13.59 20.29
CA VAL A 310 -8.84 14.43 19.56
C VAL A 310 -9.54 15.17 18.41
N LEU A 311 -10.34 14.49 17.58
CA LEU A 311 -11.06 15.16 16.50
C LEU A 311 -11.95 16.30 17.01
N ARG A 312 -12.64 16.10 18.14
CA ARG A 312 -13.45 17.16 18.76
C ARG A 312 -12.63 18.31 19.32
N SER A 313 -11.51 18.01 19.99
CA SER A 313 -10.64 19.05 20.56
C SER A 313 -9.99 19.93 19.49
N GLU A 314 -9.73 19.35 18.31
CA GLU A 314 -9.22 20.06 17.14
C GLU A 314 -10.33 20.79 16.33
N GLY A 315 -11.57 20.80 16.82
CA GLY A 315 -12.67 21.60 16.30
C GLY A 315 -13.51 20.94 15.22
N ALA A 316 -13.41 19.62 15.05
CA ALA A 316 -14.31 18.88 14.16
C ALA A 316 -15.70 18.68 14.80
N THR A 317 -16.73 18.76 13.98
CA THR A 317 -18.06 18.29 14.32
C THR A 317 -18.13 16.79 14.10
N VAL A 318 -18.22 16.02 15.19
CA VAL A 318 -18.24 14.55 15.13
C VAL A 318 -19.67 14.04 15.30
N VAL A 319 -20.15 13.31 14.30
CA VAL A 319 -21.44 12.60 14.32
C VAL A 319 -21.17 11.13 14.63
N GLU A 320 -21.46 10.69 15.84
CA GLU A 320 -21.27 9.30 16.26
C GLU A 320 -22.42 8.40 15.79
N ASP A 321 -22.15 7.10 15.76
CA ASP A 321 -23.12 6.04 15.46
C ASP A 321 -23.85 6.24 14.13
N ILE A 322 -23.10 6.69 13.10
CA ILE A 322 -23.68 6.79 11.77
C ILE A 322 -24.03 5.40 11.22
N ASP A 323 -25.14 5.37 10.48
CA ASP A 323 -25.59 4.17 9.80
C ASP A 323 -25.06 4.11 8.36
N ILE A 324 -24.54 2.94 7.99
CA ILE A 324 -24.18 2.57 6.62
C ILE A 324 -24.99 1.30 6.29
N PRO A 325 -26.14 1.41 5.64
CA PRO A 325 -27.11 0.31 5.52
C PRO A 325 -26.54 -0.99 4.96
N SER A 326 -25.58 -0.88 4.05
CA SER A 326 -24.95 -2.03 3.39
C SER A 326 -23.73 -2.59 4.12
N PHE A 327 -23.27 -1.98 5.21
CA PHE A 327 -21.97 -2.36 5.81
C PHE A 327 -21.90 -3.81 6.28
N HIS A 328 -22.97 -4.30 6.91
CA HIS A 328 -23.08 -5.67 7.42
C HIS A 328 -23.55 -6.69 6.39
N ARG A 329 -23.64 -6.28 5.11
CA ARG A 329 -23.95 -7.21 4.03
C ARG A 329 -22.83 -8.24 3.88
N GLU A 330 -23.17 -9.50 3.65
CA GLU A 330 -22.21 -10.47 3.12
C GLU A 330 -21.79 -10.07 1.72
N TRP A 331 -20.55 -9.58 1.59
CA TRP A 331 -19.96 -9.25 0.30
C TRP A 331 -19.55 -10.51 -0.44
N SER A 332 -20.06 -10.67 -1.64
CA SER A 332 -19.66 -11.80 -2.50
C SER A 332 -18.19 -11.68 -2.95
N TRP A 333 -17.45 -12.76 -2.81
CA TRP A 333 -16.16 -12.92 -3.47
C TRP A 333 -16.28 -13.22 -4.96
N GLY A 334 -17.50 -13.29 -5.51
CA GLY A 334 -17.75 -13.61 -6.91
C GLY A 334 -16.99 -12.68 -7.85
N VAL A 335 -17.18 -11.35 -7.74
CA VAL A 335 -16.51 -10.38 -8.63
C VAL A 335 -14.99 -10.56 -8.63
N PRO A 336 -14.28 -10.53 -7.48
CA PRO A 336 -12.84 -10.75 -7.46
C PRO A 336 -12.40 -12.08 -8.07
N LEU A 337 -13.14 -13.17 -7.87
CA LEU A 337 -12.78 -14.48 -8.39
C LEU A 337 -12.97 -14.61 -9.91
N TYR A 338 -14.04 -14.05 -10.47
CA TYR A 338 -14.25 -13.97 -11.92
C TYR A 338 -13.16 -13.12 -12.59
N GLU A 339 -12.92 -11.94 -12.06
CA GLU A 339 -11.97 -11.00 -12.63
C GLU A 339 -10.53 -11.49 -12.53
N LEU A 340 -10.14 -12.11 -11.41
CA LEU A 340 -8.78 -12.62 -11.24
C LEU A 340 -8.42 -13.67 -12.29
N LYS A 341 -9.33 -14.63 -12.59
CA LYS A 341 -9.05 -15.61 -13.63
C LYS A 341 -8.77 -14.93 -14.97
N HIS A 342 -9.63 -13.99 -15.34
CA HIS A 342 -9.51 -13.28 -16.60
C HIS A 342 -8.28 -12.37 -16.65
N SER A 343 -8.02 -11.62 -15.60
CA SER A 343 -6.92 -10.64 -15.55
C SER A 343 -5.55 -11.32 -15.49
N LEU A 344 -5.42 -12.35 -14.63
CA LEU A 344 -4.14 -13.04 -14.46
C LEU A 344 -3.81 -13.92 -15.67
N ASP A 345 -4.78 -14.64 -16.26
CA ASP A 345 -4.55 -15.37 -17.51
C ASP A 345 -4.15 -14.42 -18.66
N ASN A 346 -4.78 -13.22 -18.75
CA ASN A 346 -4.41 -12.23 -19.76
C ASN A 346 -2.99 -11.67 -19.52
N TYR A 347 -2.56 -11.51 -18.28
CA TYR A 347 -1.20 -11.10 -17.94
C TYR A 347 -0.20 -12.20 -18.29
N LEU A 348 -0.40 -13.41 -17.77
CA LEU A 348 0.50 -14.55 -17.97
C LEU A 348 0.69 -14.90 -19.46
N SER A 349 -0.39 -14.83 -20.25
CA SER A 349 -0.34 -15.15 -21.69
C SER A 349 0.57 -14.23 -22.51
N LYS A 350 0.96 -13.07 -21.96
CA LYS A 350 1.83 -12.09 -22.63
C LYS A 350 3.30 -12.19 -22.20
N LEU A 351 3.60 -13.03 -21.23
CA LEU A 351 4.96 -13.22 -20.74
C LEU A 351 5.85 -13.86 -21.81
N PRO A 352 7.17 -13.58 -21.80
CA PRO A 352 8.12 -14.21 -22.70
C PRO A 352 8.11 -15.74 -22.57
N SER A 353 8.39 -16.44 -23.66
CA SER A 353 8.45 -17.92 -23.68
C SER A 353 9.52 -18.53 -22.76
N THR A 354 10.43 -17.71 -22.21
CA THR A 354 11.41 -18.12 -21.21
C THR A 354 10.77 -18.31 -19.83
N ILE A 355 9.59 -17.74 -19.58
CA ILE A 355 8.85 -17.93 -18.34
C ILE A 355 8.04 -19.23 -18.44
N PRO A 356 8.08 -20.10 -17.41
CA PRO A 356 7.51 -21.45 -17.49
C PRO A 356 5.99 -21.52 -17.47
N VAL A 357 5.29 -20.39 -17.26
CA VAL A 357 3.83 -20.35 -17.07
C VAL A 357 3.19 -19.22 -17.88
N HIS A 358 2.11 -19.54 -18.62
CA HIS A 358 1.35 -18.59 -19.45
C HIS A 358 -0.16 -18.65 -19.19
N SER A 359 -0.55 -19.37 -18.14
CA SER A 359 -1.93 -19.45 -17.63
C SER A 359 -1.95 -19.82 -16.15
N ILE A 360 -3.07 -19.56 -15.47
CA ILE A 360 -3.28 -20.03 -14.09
C ILE A 360 -3.18 -21.56 -14.00
N SER A 361 -3.61 -22.28 -15.01
CA SER A 361 -3.54 -23.74 -15.04
C SER A 361 -2.09 -24.22 -15.05
N GLU A 362 -1.23 -23.60 -15.86
CA GLU A 362 0.20 -23.89 -15.90
C GLU A 362 0.90 -23.47 -14.62
N LEU A 363 0.50 -22.32 -14.03
CA LEU A 363 0.99 -21.86 -12.71
C LEU A 363 0.69 -22.90 -11.63
N MET A 364 -0.54 -23.41 -11.58
CA MET A 364 -0.90 -24.44 -10.59
C MET A 364 -0.15 -25.74 -10.78
N GLU A 365 0.10 -26.16 -12.01
CA GLU A 365 0.87 -27.36 -12.31
C GLU A 365 2.36 -27.17 -11.96
N PHE A 366 2.92 -26.02 -12.30
CA PHE A 366 4.28 -25.63 -11.88
C PHE A 366 4.45 -25.74 -10.36
N ASN A 367 3.52 -25.15 -9.60
CA ASN A 367 3.54 -25.19 -8.15
C ASN A 367 3.49 -26.62 -7.60
N LYS A 368 2.71 -27.53 -8.19
CA LYS A 368 2.66 -28.93 -7.78
C LYS A 368 3.97 -29.66 -8.02
N ASN A 369 4.68 -29.33 -9.10
CA ASN A 369 5.97 -29.96 -9.41
C ASN A 369 7.07 -29.56 -8.43
N ILE A 370 6.91 -28.44 -7.70
CA ILE A 370 7.80 -27.95 -6.65
C ILE A 370 7.07 -27.75 -5.32
N ALA A 371 6.12 -28.62 -4.99
CA ALA A 371 5.16 -28.43 -3.90
C ALA A 371 5.81 -28.10 -2.55
N GLU A 372 6.94 -28.72 -2.20
CA GLU A 372 7.68 -28.46 -0.96
C GLU A 372 8.12 -26.99 -0.82
N ARG A 373 8.40 -26.32 -1.95
CA ARG A 373 8.82 -24.90 -1.99
C ARG A 373 7.64 -23.95 -2.19
N ALA A 374 6.67 -24.31 -3.03
CA ALA A 374 5.61 -23.42 -3.50
C ALA A 374 4.30 -23.53 -2.72
N LEU A 375 4.01 -24.68 -2.07
CA LEU A 375 2.67 -24.96 -1.54
C LEU A 375 2.62 -25.10 -0.02
N LYS A 376 3.43 -24.34 0.73
CA LYS A 376 3.38 -24.34 2.20
C LYS A 376 1.96 -24.13 2.76
N TYR A 377 1.17 -23.28 2.12
CA TYR A 377 -0.22 -22.99 2.48
C TYR A 377 -1.22 -23.45 1.40
N GLY A 378 -0.78 -24.32 0.47
CA GLY A 378 -1.61 -24.77 -0.65
C GLY A 378 -1.90 -23.66 -1.67
N GLN A 379 -2.86 -23.95 -2.56
CA GLN A 379 -3.31 -23.01 -3.62
C GLN A 379 -4.84 -23.07 -3.81
N THR A 380 -5.57 -23.14 -2.70
CA THR A 380 -7.02 -23.41 -2.69
C THR A 380 -7.85 -22.32 -3.36
N LYS A 381 -7.42 -21.05 -3.31
CA LYS A 381 -8.08 -19.97 -4.06
C LYS A 381 -7.87 -20.13 -5.57
N LEU A 382 -6.67 -20.49 -6.03
CA LEU A 382 -6.42 -20.76 -7.46
C LEU A 382 -7.19 -21.99 -7.95
N GLU A 383 -7.29 -23.03 -7.14
CA GLU A 383 -8.07 -24.23 -7.47
C GLU A 383 -9.55 -23.95 -7.63
N ARG A 384 -10.13 -23.12 -6.74
CA ARG A 384 -11.54 -22.72 -6.82
C ARG A 384 -11.87 -21.94 -8.09
N LYS A 385 -10.89 -21.29 -8.73
CA LYS A 385 -11.09 -20.53 -9.97
C LYS A 385 -11.27 -21.38 -11.22
N LYS A 386 -10.88 -22.64 -11.20
CA LYS A 386 -11.17 -23.57 -12.31
C LYS A 386 -12.66 -23.63 -12.63
N ASP A 387 -13.51 -23.41 -11.61
CA ASP A 387 -14.96 -23.52 -11.71
C ASP A 387 -15.61 -22.29 -12.35
N PHE A 388 -14.83 -21.18 -12.52
CA PHE A 388 -15.35 -19.96 -13.13
C PHE A 388 -15.06 -19.92 -14.64
N PRO A 389 -16.04 -19.57 -15.49
CA PRO A 389 -15.84 -19.44 -16.91
C PRO A 389 -14.86 -18.30 -17.27
N ASN A 390 -14.11 -18.49 -18.37
CA ASN A 390 -13.17 -17.46 -18.89
C ASN A 390 -13.88 -16.28 -19.56
N THR A 391 -15.05 -15.91 -19.10
CA THR A 391 -15.81 -14.80 -19.68
C THR A 391 -16.53 -14.00 -18.62
N LEU A 392 -16.41 -12.68 -18.69
CA LEU A 392 -17.10 -11.73 -17.82
C LEU A 392 -18.57 -11.48 -18.23
N ARG A 393 -19.12 -12.25 -19.19
CA ARG A 393 -20.53 -12.17 -19.59
C ARG A 393 -21.47 -13.04 -18.74
N ASN A 394 -20.95 -13.72 -17.71
CA ASN A 394 -21.78 -14.55 -16.83
C ASN A 394 -22.80 -13.66 -16.10
N PRO A 395 -24.10 -14.02 -16.09
CA PRO A 395 -25.15 -13.24 -15.43
C PRO A 395 -24.89 -13.01 -13.93
N GLU A 396 -24.34 -14.00 -13.24
CA GLU A 396 -24.02 -13.89 -11.80
C GLU A 396 -22.90 -12.86 -11.56
N TYR A 397 -21.86 -12.85 -12.41
CA TYR A 397 -20.81 -11.83 -12.37
C TYR A 397 -21.39 -10.44 -12.60
N LEU A 398 -22.18 -10.27 -13.68
CA LEU A 398 -22.75 -8.96 -14.02
C LEU A 398 -23.65 -8.44 -12.91
N LYS A 399 -24.51 -9.32 -12.35
CA LYS A 399 -25.37 -8.96 -11.21
C LYS A 399 -24.52 -8.58 -9.98
N ALA A 400 -23.55 -9.42 -9.60
CA ALA A 400 -22.70 -9.16 -8.44
C ALA A 400 -21.91 -7.85 -8.59
N ARG A 401 -21.42 -7.54 -9.82
CA ARG A 401 -20.69 -6.29 -10.10
C ARG A 401 -21.58 -5.06 -9.96
N LEU A 402 -22.83 -5.11 -10.43
CA LEU A 402 -23.79 -4.04 -10.27
C LEU A 402 -24.21 -3.87 -8.81
N GLU A 403 -24.40 -4.97 -8.09
CA GLU A 403 -24.69 -4.96 -6.65
C GLU A 403 -23.52 -4.39 -5.84
N ASP A 404 -22.27 -4.73 -6.17
CA ASP A 404 -21.07 -4.17 -5.54
C ASP A 404 -21.09 -2.64 -5.63
N ILE A 405 -21.34 -2.08 -6.81
CA ILE A 405 -21.43 -0.63 -7.01
C ILE A 405 -22.58 -0.01 -6.20
N TYR A 406 -23.80 -0.53 -6.37
CA TYR A 406 -24.98 0.01 -5.72
C TYR A 406 -24.89 0.02 -4.20
N PHE A 407 -24.48 -1.12 -3.63
CA PHE A 407 -24.43 -1.26 -2.17
C PHE A 407 -23.21 -0.57 -1.54
N SER A 408 -22.09 -0.45 -2.22
CA SER A 408 -20.93 0.24 -1.67
C SER A 408 -21.01 1.76 -1.82
N GLN A 409 -21.63 2.25 -2.89
CA GLN A 409 -21.82 3.67 -3.18
C GLN A 409 -23.17 4.14 -2.65
N GLU A 410 -24.29 3.90 -3.40
CA GLU A 410 -25.61 4.52 -3.14
C GLU A 410 -26.22 4.10 -1.79
N GLN A 411 -26.04 2.85 -1.35
CA GLN A 411 -26.49 2.34 -0.04
C GLN A 411 -25.35 2.24 0.99
N GLY A 412 -24.17 2.71 0.62
CA GLY A 412 -22.95 2.67 1.38
C GLY A 412 -22.43 4.04 1.78
N ILE A 413 -21.26 4.37 1.23
CA ILE A 413 -20.50 5.58 1.58
C ILE A 413 -21.28 6.84 1.23
N ASP A 414 -21.85 6.94 0.02
CA ASP A 414 -22.61 8.12 -0.42
C ASP A 414 -23.85 8.37 0.44
N PHE A 415 -24.55 7.28 0.82
CA PHE A 415 -25.70 7.38 1.72
C PHE A 415 -25.31 8.05 3.04
N ALA A 416 -24.26 7.58 3.69
CA ALA A 416 -23.84 8.12 4.97
C ALA A 416 -23.36 9.56 4.87
N LEU A 417 -22.49 9.86 3.89
CA LEU A 417 -22.00 11.22 3.68
C LEU A 417 -23.13 12.21 3.43
N LYS A 418 -24.09 11.85 2.58
CA LYS A 418 -25.23 12.70 2.25
C LYS A 418 -26.23 12.83 3.41
N LYS A 419 -26.62 11.71 4.04
CA LYS A 419 -27.59 11.69 5.14
C LYS A 419 -27.18 12.56 6.32
N TYR A 420 -25.90 12.49 6.67
CA TYR A 420 -25.35 13.19 7.83
C TYR A 420 -24.59 14.48 7.46
N ASN A 421 -24.50 14.82 6.16
CA ASN A 421 -23.77 15.97 5.61
C ASN A 421 -22.31 15.99 6.08
N LEU A 422 -21.54 14.93 5.76
CA LEU A 422 -20.19 14.68 6.23
C LEU A 422 -19.14 14.99 5.15
N ASP A 423 -17.95 15.37 5.59
CA ASP A 423 -16.75 15.47 4.75
C ASP A 423 -16.03 14.12 4.60
N ALA A 424 -16.04 13.30 5.67
CA ALA A 424 -15.46 11.97 5.69
C ALA A 424 -16.10 11.08 6.74
N ILE A 425 -15.84 9.77 6.63
CA ILE A 425 -16.24 8.76 7.63
C ILE A 425 -14.97 8.22 8.27
N LEU A 426 -14.96 8.19 9.61
CA LEU A 426 -13.93 7.57 10.43
C LEU A 426 -14.31 6.12 10.76
N PHE A 427 -13.37 5.23 10.53
CA PHE A 427 -13.48 3.81 10.88
C PHE A 427 -12.32 3.40 11.79
N PRO A 428 -12.54 2.50 12.78
CA PRO A 428 -11.43 1.90 13.52
C PRO A 428 -10.65 0.94 12.63
N SER A 429 -9.35 0.85 12.83
CA SER A 429 -8.47 -0.04 12.08
C SER A 429 -8.69 0.11 10.56
N TYR A 430 -8.75 -0.98 9.82
CA TYR A 430 -8.97 -1.03 8.37
C TYR A 430 -10.32 -1.64 7.96
N ILE A 431 -11.32 -1.63 8.85
CA ILE A 431 -12.64 -2.25 8.57
C ILE A 431 -13.40 -1.63 7.39
N ALA A 432 -13.02 -0.42 6.98
CA ALA A 432 -13.56 0.24 5.79
C ALA A 432 -13.13 -0.40 4.46
N SER A 433 -12.12 -1.29 4.48
CA SER A 433 -11.43 -1.72 3.25
C SER A 433 -12.37 -2.30 2.20
N THR A 434 -13.21 -3.25 2.57
CA THR A 434 -14.09 -3.94 1.61
C THR A 434 -15.10 -2.99 0.96
N ILE A 435 -15.77 -2.14 1.74
CA ILE A 435 -16.74 -1.20 1.17
C ILE A 435 -16.06 -0.14 0.29
N CYS A 436 -14.87 0.34 0.68
CA CYS A 436 -14.07 1.27 -0.13
C CYS A 436 -13.51 0.63 -1.40
N ALA A 437 -13.10 -0.65 -1.33
CA ALA A 437 -12.64 -1.41 -2.47
C ALA A 437 -13.74 -1.60 -3.52
N LYS A 438 -14.92 -2.07 -3.09
CA LYS A 438 -16.11 -2.27 -3.92
C LYS A 438 -16.60 -0.97 -4.58
N ALA A 439 -16.57 0.13 -3.82
CA ALA A 439 -16.93 1.46 -4.31
C ALA A 439 -15.87 2.04 -5.28
N GLY A 440 -14.63 1.58 -5.21
CA GLY A 440 -13.50 2.21 -5.88
C GLY A 440 -13.12 3.56 -5.27
N TYR A 441 -13.51 3.84 -4.02
CA TYR A 441 -13.35 5.13 -3.33
C TYR A 441 -12.06 5.20 -2.51
N PRO A 442 -11.52 6.42 -2.29
CA PRO A 442 -10.28 6.60 -1.57
C PRO A 442 -10.44 6.39 -0.07
N SER A 443 -9.35 5.97 0.54
CA SER A 443 -9.21 5.90 1.98
C SER A 443 -7.75 6.09 2.40
N ILE A 444 -7.55 6.62 3.61
CA ILE A 444 -6.24 6.83 4.22
C ILE A 444 -6.19 6.20 5.59
N ALA A 445 -5.20 5.33 5.79
CA ALA A 445 -4.88 4.76 7.10
C ALA A 445 -3.78 5.60 7.76
N ILE A 446 -3.95 5.90 9.05
CA ILE A 446 -3.01 6.70 9.85
C ILE A 446 -2.81 6.08 11.24
N PRO A 447 -1.60 6.19 11.83
CA PRO A 447 -1.33 5.74 13.19
C PRO A 447 -2.20 6.49 14.23
N ALA A 448 -2.81 5.75 15.16
CA ALA A 448 -3.67 6.31 16.21
C ALA A 448 -3.31 5.83 17.63
N GLY A 449 -2.17 5.17 17.80
CA GLY A 449 -1.67 4.74 19.09
C GLY A 449 -1.10 3.33 19.10
N TYR A 450 -0.95 2.79 20.30
CA TYR A 450 -0.46 1.43 20.52
C TYR A 450 -1.28 0.76 21.62
N MET A 451 -1.66 -0.47 21.38
CA MET A 451 -2.36 -1.31 22.36
C MET A 451 -1.45 -1.66 23.54
N LYS A 452 -2.01 -2.19 24.62
CA LYS A 452 -1.22 -2.67 25.77
C LYS A 452 -0.19 -3.74 25.41
N SER A 453 -0.44 -4.50 24.34
CA SER A 453 0.48 -5.50 23.76
C SER A 453 1.64 -4.88 22.95
N GLU A 454 1.74 -3.57 22.89
CA GLU A 454 2.65 -2.81 22.01
C GLU A 454 2.31 -2.89 20.51
N ARG A 455 1.25 -3.62 20.16
CA ARG A 455 0.75 -3.69 18.77
C ARG A 455 0.30 -2.30 18.33
N PRO A 456 0.69 -1.86 17.13
CA PRO A 456 0.17 -0.61 16.56
C PRO A 456 -1.36 -0.64 16.43
N PHE A 457 -1.97 0.50 16.68
CA PHE A 457 -3.37 0.79 16.40
C PHE A 457 -3.46 1.95 15.42
N GLY A 458 -4.30 1.82 14.42
CA GLY A 458 -4.56 2.86 13.43
C GLY A 458 -6.05 3.03 13.18
N ILE A 459 -6.36 4.09 12.46
CA ILE A 459 -7.70 4.45 12.00
C ILE A 459 -7.70 4.64 10.50
N THR A 460 -8.87 4.56 9.88
CA THR A 460 -9.06 4.84 8.47
C THR A 460 -10.10 5.94 8.29
N LEU A 461 -9.78 6.94 7.47
CA LEU A 461 -10.72 7.92 6.95
C LEU A 461 -11.06 7.57 5.51
N ALA A 462 -12.34 7.62 5.16
CA ALA A 462 -12.85 7.34 3.81
C ALA A 462 -13.85 8.40 3.37
N SER A 463 -13.94 8.65 2.05
CA SER A 463 -14.90 9.57 1.46
C SER A 463 -15.20 9.17 0.01
N ILE A 464 -15.89 10.02 -0.76
CA ILE A 464 -16.25 9.75 -2.16
C ILE A 464 -15.03 9.77 -3.10
N ALA A 465 -15.23 9.30 -4.33
CA ALA A 465 -14.19 9.31 -5.36
C ALA A 465 -13.53 10.70 -5.51
N PHE A 466 -12.20 10.72 -5.72
CA PHE A 466 -11.38 11.91 -5.92
C PHE A 466 -11.38 12.91 -4.76
N SER A 467 -11.63 12.44 -3.54
CA SER A 467 -11.56 13.24 -2.30
C SER A 467 -10.24 13.08 -1.54
N GLU A 468 -9.18 12.59 -2.19
CA GLU A 468 -7.86 12.38 -1.57
C GLU A 468 -7.34 13.65 -0.87
N GLY A 469 -7.52 14.82 -1.48
CA GLY A 469 -7.13 16.10 -0.88
C GLY A 469 -7.83 16.37 0.45
N THR A 470 -9.13 16.10 0.54
CA THR A 470 -9.90 16.20 1.80
C THR A 470 -9.38 15.21 2.84
N LEU A 471 -9.16 13.95 2.44
CA LEU A 471 -8.65 12.93 3.35
C LEU A 471 -7.25 13.26 3.86
N ILE A 472 -6.36 13.74 3.00
CA ILE A 472 -5.01 14.19 3.36
C ILE A 472 -5.08 15.36 4.35
N LYS A 473 -5.95 16.35 4.12
CA LYS A 473 -6.15 17.50 5.01
C LYS A 473 -6.54 17.06 6.42
N LEU A 474 -7.54 16.19 6.53
CA LEU A 474 -8.02 15.67 7.82
C LEU A 474 -6.96 14.80 8.53
N ALA A 475 -6.33 13.92 7.77
CA ALA A 475 -5.29 13.03 8.27
C ALA A 475 -4.06 13.81 8.76
N TYR A 476 -3.63 14.83 8.02
CA TYR A 476 -2.51 15.68 8.40
C TYR A 476 -2.79 16.44 9.69
N ALA A 477 -3.97 17.07 9.81
CA ALA A 477 -4.34 17.77 11.03
C ALA A 477 -4.36 16.83 12.25
N PHE A 478 -4.91 15.61 12.09
CA PHE A 478 -4.88 14.59 13.15
C PHE A 478 -3.45 14.15 13.51
N GLU A 479 -2.61 13.91 12.50
CA GLU A 479 -1.20 13.55 12.71
C GLU A 479 -0.45 14.65 13.48
N GLN A 480 -0.64 15.93 13.11
CA GLN A 480 0.03 17.05 13.79
C GLN A 480 -0.41 17.21 15.24
N ALA A 481 -1.69 16.96 15.54
CA ALA A 481 -2.23 17.02 16.89
C ALA A 481 -1.74 15.88 17.79
N THR A 482 -1.40 14.71 17.21
CA THR A 482 -1.17 13.49 18.00
C THR A 482 0.25 12.96 17.95
N LYS A 483 0.87 12.95 16.77
CA LYS A 483 2.21 12.37 16.51
C LYS A 483 2.38 10.99 17.13
N HIS A 484 1.39 10.12 16.95
CA HIS A 484 1.32 8.82 17.62
C HIS A 484 2.42 7.83 17.22
N ARG A 485 2.99 7.97 16.01
CA ARG A 485 3.99 7.02 15.52
C ARG A 485 5.22 6.96 16.43
N LYS A 486 5.70 5.74 16.69
CA LYS A 486 6.95 5.45 17.40
C LYS A 486 7.90 4.66 16.50
N ILE A 487 9.18 4.85 16.70
CA ILE A 487 10.21 4.06 15.99
C ILE A 487 10.22 2.63 16.55
N PRO A 488 10.15 1.57 15.73
CA PRO A 488 10.26 0.21 16.22
C PRO A 488 11.68 -0.08 16.74
N ASN A 489 11.78 -0.89 17.77
CA ASN A 489 13.07 -1.37 18.27
C ASN A 489 13.49 -2.62 17.47
N LEU A 490 14.58 -2.53 16.73
CA LEU A 490 15.13 -3.61 15.91
C LEU A 490 16.37 -4.26 16.54
N SER A 491 16.73 -3.87 17.77
CA SER A 491 17.89 -4.41 18.48
C SER A 491 17.53 -5.65 19.29
#